data_9f00fc376a65faedfc8acb2f324ebbf9
#
_entry.id   9f00fc376a65faedfc8acb2f324ebbf9
#
_cell.length_a   1.000
_cell.length_b   1.000
_cell.length_c   1.000
_cell.angle_alpha   90.00
_cell.angle_beta   90.00
_cell.angle_gamma   90.00
#
_symmetry.space_group_name_H-M   'P 1'
#
loop_
_entity.id
_entity.type
_entity.pdbx_description
1 polymer ?
#
loop_
_entity_poly.entity_id
_entity_poly.type
_entity_poly.pdbx_seq_one_letter_code
_entity_poly.pdbx_strand_id
1 'polypeptide(L)'
;MGPSGCGKSTLLRAANLMHELYPNIRVEGEILLNDKNILAMEPIDVRRRIGMVFQRPTPFPTMSISENVLAGFMLNGIRLSKSEKEEIVETSLRNVSLWDEVKDVLNKKGTFLSGGQQQRLCIARALAMKPDVLLMDEPTSALDPIATKHIEELLVELKNEVTILIVTH
;
A
#
# COMPACT_ATOMS: atom_id res chain seq x y z
N MET A 1 14.03 -2.88 13.15
CA MET A 1 14.06 -4.34 13.36
C MET A 1 13.78 -4.63 14.82
N GLY A 2 13.19 -5.79 15.15
CA GLY A 2 12.93 -6.18 16.54
C GLY A 2 12.17 -7.50 16.59
N PRO A 3 12.18 -8.21 17.75
CA PRO A 3 11.54 -9.51 17.90
C PRO A 3 10.03 -9.44 17.66
N SER A 4 9.41 -10.60 17.40
CA SER A 4 7.95 -10.69 17.26
C SER A 4 7.26 -10.18 18.52
N GLY A 5 6.17 -9.43 18.37
CA GLY A 5 5.39 -8.88 19.50
C GLY A 5 5.92 -7.60 20.16
N CYS A 6 7.06 -7.02 19.72
CA CYS A 6 7.59 -5.78 20.31
C CYS A 6 6.87 -4.48 19.88
N GLY A 7 5.74 -4.57 19.18
CA GLY A 7 4.91 -3.41 18.84
C GLY A 7 5.17 -2.77 17.46
N LYS A 8 5.97 -3.39 16.59
CA LYS A 8 6.29 -2.85 15.25
C LYS A 8 5.05 -2.51 14.41
N SER A 9 4.17 -3.47 14.22
CA SER A 9 2.91 -3.27 13.47
C SER A 9 1.98 -2.28 14.15
N THR A 10 2.02 -2.21 15.49
CA THR A 10 1.26 -1.21 16.26
C THR A 10 1.75 0.20 15.96
N LEU A 11 3.06 0.40 15.90
CA LEU A 11 3.66 1.68 15.53
C LEU A 11 3.26 2.09 14.09
N LEU A 12 3.35 1.17 13.12
CA LEU A 12 2.92 1.45 11.75
C LEU A 12 1.43 1.84 11.69
N ARG A 13 0.57 1.12 12.42
CA ARG A 13 -0.86 1.43 12.48
C ARG A 13 -1.15 2.76 13.16
N ALA A 14 -0.33 3.18 14.12
CA ALA A 14 -0.43 4.51 14.70
C ALA A 14 -0.06 5.59 13.68
N ALA A 15 0.96 5.36 12.85
CA ALA A 15 1.43 6.31 11.85
C ALA A 15 0.43 6.60 10.70
N ASN A 16 -0.62 5.80 10.51
CA ASN A 16 -1.69 6.07 9.55
C ASN A 16 -3.09 6.10 10.19
N LEU A 17 -3.15 6.28 11.52
CA LEU A 17 -4.38 6.35 12.32
C LEU A 17 -5.26 5.08 12.25
N MET A 18 -4.72 3.93 11.85
CA MET A 18 -5.49 2.68 11.86
C MET A 18 -5.79 2.17 13.27
N HIS A 19 -5.08 2.64 14.30
CA HIS A 19 -5.38 2.33 15.70
C HIS A 19 -6.78 2.79 16.11
N GLU A 20 -7.32 3.84 15.51
CA GLU A 20 -8.68 4.35 15.77
C GLU A 20 -9.79 3.35 15.43
N LEU A 21 -9.49 2.34 14.59
CA LEU A 21 -10.43 1.26 14.29
C LEU A 21 -10.60 0.29 15.49
N TYR A 22 -9.76 0.44 16.52
CA TYR A 22 -9.75 -0.41 17.71
C TYR A 22 -10.08 0.45 18.95
N PRO A 23 -11.29 0.37 19.51
CA PRO A 23 -11.78 1.29 20.55
C PRO A 23 -10.97 1.29 21.85
N ASN A 24 -10.15 0.25 22.07
CA ASN A 24 -9.35 0.08 23.29
C ASN A 24 -7.87 0.51 23.12
N ILE A 25 -7.50 1.04 21.96
CA ILE A 25 -6.13 1.50 21.71
C ILE A 25 -6.10 3.03 21.76
N ARG A 26 -5.27 3.56 22.65
CA ARG A 26 -5.00 4.99 22.75
C ARG A 26 -3.55 5.28 22.37
N VAL A 27 -3.35 6.29 21.54
CA VAL A 27 -2.04 6.80 21.13
C VAL A 27 -1.88 8.20 21.71
N GLU A 28 -0.77 8.44 22.40
CA GLU A 28 -0.42 9.73 22.98
C GLU A 28 0.94 10.17 22.45
N GLY A 29 1.15 11.47 22.36
CA GLY A 29 2.39 12.07 21.84
C GLY A 29 2.16 12.80 20.52
N GLU A 30 3.19 12.84 19.69
CA GLU A 30 3.16 13.51 18.39
C GLU A 30 3.75 12.62 17.30
N ILE A 31 3.12 12.61 16.14
CA ILE A 31 3.65 12.04 14.90
C ILE A 31 3.54 13.13 13.84
N LEU A 32 4.69 13.62 13.36
CA LEU A 32 4.72 14.75 12.44
C LEU A 32 4.90 14.29 11.00
N LEU A 33 4.06 14.80 10.10
CA LEU A 33 4.18 14.68 8.66
C LEU A 33 4.25 16.11 8.08
N ASN A 34 5.42 16.52 7.56
CA ASN A 34 5.66 17.89 7.09
C ASN A 34 5.22 18.94 8.13
N ASP A 35 5.74 18.83 9.35
CA ASP A 35 5.48 19.71 10.51
C ASP A 35 4.02 19.75 11.01
N LYS A 36 3.17 18.86 10.52
CA LYS A 36 1.79 18.71 10.99
C LYS A 36 1.63 17.44 11.80
N ASN A 37 1.10 17.57 13.02
CA ASN A 37 0.79 16.39 13.84
C ASN A 37 -0.40 15.64 13.25
N ILE A 38 -0.16 14.43 12.76
CA ILE A 38 -1.21 13.61 12.15
C ILE A 38 -2.29 13.18 13.14
N LEU A 39 -1.99 13.12 14.45
CA LEU A 39 -2.98 12.76 15.48
C LEU A 39 -4.06 13.85 15.64
N ALA A 40 -3.86 15.04 15.09
CA ALA A 40 -4.83 16.14 15.07
C ALA A 40 -5.50 16.33 13.69
N MET A 41 -5.26 15.41 12.74
CA MET A 41 -5.82 15.49 11.38
C MET A 41 -6.98 14.50 11.21
N GLU A 42 -7.84 14.76 10.23
CA GLU A 42 -8.88 13.81 9.84
C GLU A 42 -8.26 12.52 9.27
N PRO A 43 -8.69 11.33 9.72
CA PRO A 43 -8.10 10.05 9.30
C PRO A 43 -8.09 9.83 7.78
N ILE A 44 -9.09 10.35 7.07
CA ILE A 44 -9.17 10.23 5.61
C ILE A 44 -8.04 10.99 4.93
N ASP A 45 -7.68 12.17 5.43
CA ASP A 45 -6.61 12.99 4.87
C ASP A 45 -5.23 12.39 5.17
N VAL A 46 -5.05 11.83 6.37
CA VAL A 46 -3.83 11.10 6.74
C VAL A 46 -3.66 9.88 5.85
N ARG A 47 -4.70 9.05 5.67
CA ARG A 47 -4.65 7.81 4.88
C ARG A 47 -4.49 8.03 3.38
N ARG A 48 -4.81 9.22 2.86
CA ARG A 48 -4.49 9.62 1.48
C ARG A 48 -2.99 9.86 1.30
N ARG A 49 -2.33 10.41 2.32
CA ARG A 49 -0.92 10.80 2.29
C ARG A 49 0.01 9.70 2.80
N ILE A 50 -0.49 8.78 3.62
CA ILE A 50 0.26 7.68 4.21
C ILE A 50 -0.38 6.37 3.78
N GLY A 51 0.16 5.76 2.72
CA GLY A 51 -0.25 4.45 2.24
C GLY A 51 0.25 3.33 3.15
N MET A 52 -0.44 2.17 3.14
CA MET A 52 -0.02 1.00 3.91
C MET A 52 -0.13 -0.28 3.10
N VAL A 53 0.91 -1.09 3.20
CA VAL A 53 1.00 -2.44 2.66
C VAL A 53 1.15 -3.42 3.81
N PHE A 54 0.26 -4.40 3.88
CA PHE A 54 0.22 -5.39 4.95
C PHE A 54 1.13 -6.58 4.66
N GLN A 55 1.47 -7.31 5.71
CA GLN A 55 2.26 -8.53 5.67
C GLN A 55 1.69 -9.58 4.72
N ARG A 56 0.38 -9.80 4.78
CA ARG A 56 -0.32 -10.68 3.82
C ARG A 56 -0.91 -9.85 2.69
N PRO A 57 -0.78 -10.30 1.44
CA PRO A 57 -1.47 -9.66 0.33
C PRO A 57 -2.97 -9.58 0.59
N THR A 58 -3.55 -8.39 0.45
CA THR A 58 -4.96 -8.13 0.71
C THR A 58 -5.59 -7.38 -0.47
N PRO A 59 -5.60 -7.93 -1.70
CA PRO A 59 -6.38 -7.33 -2.77
C PRO A 59 -7.87 -7.40 -2.39
N PHE A 60 -8.65 -6.43 -2.83
CA PHE A 60 -10.11 -6.48 -2.66
C PHE A 60 -10.67 -7.64 -3.50
N PRO A 61 -11.27 -8.68 -2.87
CA PRO A 61 -11.57 -9.94 -3.56
C PRO A 61 -12.69 -9.84 -4.59
N THR A 62 -13.55 -8.82 -4.47
CA THR A 62 -14.64 -8.56 -5.40
C THR A 62 -14.23 -7.71 -6.59
N MET A 63 -13.10 -7.00 -6.49
CA MET A 63 -12.58 -6.07 -7.48
C MET A 63 -11.64 -6.78 -8.47
N SER A 64 -11.64 -6.31 -9.72
CA SER A 64 -10.68 -6.68 -10.75
C SER A 64 -9.27 -6.14 -10.41
N ILE A 65 -8.28 -6.52 -11.20
CA ILE A 65 -6.90 -6.00 -11.07
C ILE A 65 -6.90 -4.47 -11.24
N SER A 66 -7.53 -3.96 -12.30
CA SER A 66 -7.63 -2.52 -12.55
C SER A 66 -8.41 -1.79 -11.45
N GLU A 67 -9.53 -2.34 -10.98
CA GLU A 67 -10.30 -1.74 -9.89
C GLU A 67 -9.53 -1.73 -8.57
N ASN A 68 -8.72 -2.76 -8.28
CA ASN A 68 -7.84 -2.76 -7.12
C ASN A 68 -6.85 -1.59 -7.15
N VAL A 69 -6.22 -1.29 -8.29
CA VAL A 69 -5.34 -0.13 -8.43
C VAL A 69 -6.10 1.17 -8.20
N LEU A 70 -7.31 1.29 -8.75
CA LEU A 70 -8.14 2.49 -8.67
C LEU A 70 -8.95 2.61 -7.38
N ALA A 71 -8.87 1.63 -6.47
CA ALA A 71 -9.73 1.56 -5.29
C ALA A 71 -9.63 2.81 -4.40
N GLY A 72 -8.43 3.40 -4.26
CA GLY A 72 -8.24 4.62 -3.49
C GLY A 72 -9.08 5.78 -4.03
N PHE A 73 -9.14 5.97 -5.34
CA PHE A 73 -9.96 7.00 -5.98
C PHE A 73 -11.45 6.72 -5.80
N MET A 74 -11.86 5.47 -6.03
CA MET A 74 -13.26 5.07 -5.91
C MET A 74 -13.80 5.27 -4.49
N LEU A 75 -13.05 4.82 -3.48
CA LEU A 75 -13.45 4.91 -2.07
C LEU A 75 -13.45 6.36 -1.55
N ASN A 76 -12.66 7.25 -2.14
CA ASN A 76 -12.66 8.67 -1.83
C ASN A 76 -13.63 9.51 -2.69
N GLY A 77 -14.45 8.87 -3.54
CA GLY A 77 -15.41 9.57 -4.40
C GLY A 77 -14.78 10.45 -5.49
N ILE A 78 -13.50 10.21 -5.83
CA ILE A 78 -12.78 10.96 -6.86
C ILE A 78 -13.19 10.41 -8.23
N ARG A 79 -13.77 11.27 -9.05
CA ARG A 79 -14.18 10.91 -10.41
C ARG A 79 -13.00 11.07 -11.36
N LEU A 80 -12.73 10.02 -12.12
CA LEU A 80 -11.68 9.98 -13.15
C LEU A 80 -12.33 9.70 -14.50
N SER A 81 -11.86 10.35 -15.53
CA SER A 81 -12.16 10.01 -16.94
C SER A 81 -11.62 8.62 -17.28
N LYS A 82 -12.07 8.07 -18.40
CA LYS A 82 -11.58 6.78 -18.89
C LYS A 82 -10.07 6.79 -19.13
N SER A 83 -9.57 7.84 -19.78
CA SER A 83 -8.14 7.99 -20.09
C SER A 83 -7.28 8.07 -18.82
N GLU A 84 -7.71 8.85 -17.82
CA GLU A 84 -6.99 8.95 -16.54
C GLU A 84 -6.93 7.60 -15.80
N LYS A 85 -8.03 6.83 -15.84
CA LYS A 85 -8.05 5.48 -15.26
C LYS A 85 -7.04 4.55 -15.93
N GLU A 86 -7.02 4.53 -17.25
CA GLU A 86 -6.11 3.70 -18.05
C GLU A 86 -4.65 4.09 -17.76
N GLU A 87 -4.33 5.37 -17.74
CA GLU A 87 -2.99 5.88 -17.44
C GLU A 87 -2.54 5.53 -16.02
N ILE A 88 -3.41 5.75 -15.01
CA ILE A 88 -3.10 5.43 -13.61
C ILE A 88 -2.85 3.93 -13.45
N VAL A 89 -3.70 3.08 -14.04
CA VAL A 89 -3.56 1.63 -13.95
C VAL A 89 -2.26 1.17 -14.60
N GLU A 90 -1.98 1.60 -15.82
CA GLU A 90 -0.75 1.23 -16.51
C GLU A 90 0.49 1.70 -15.75
N THR A 91 0.56 2.99 -15.39
CA THR A 91 1.71 3.55 -14.68
C THR A 91 1.93 2.84 -13.33
N SER A 92 0.87 2.66 -12.54
CA SER A 92 1.00 2.02 -11.24
C SER A 92 1.45 0.56 -11.33
N LEU A 93 0.98 -0.18 -12.33
CA LEU A 93 1.40 -1.58 -12.54
C LEU A 93 2.81 -1.69 -13.13
N ARG A 94 3.25 -0.71 -13.95
CA ARG A 94 4.64 -0.62 -14.42
C ARG A 94 5.60 -0.32 -13.28
N ASN A 95 5.26 0.61 -12.41
CA ASN A 95 6.08 0.97 -11.24
C ASN A 95 6.34 -0.21 -10.28
N VAL A 96 5.52 -1.24 -10.34
CA VAL A 96 5.71 -2.47 -9.55
C VAL A 96 6.12 -3.69 -10.40
N SER A 97 6.57 -3.47 -11.63
CA SER A 97 6.99 -4.53 -12.57
C SER A 97 5.94 -5.63 -12.75
N LEU A 98 4.64 -5.27 -12.73
CA LEU A 98 3.52 -6.20 -12.86
C LEU A 98 2.78 -6.07 -14.20
N TRP A 99 2.92 -4.93 -14.90
CA TRP A 99 2.17 -4.61 -16.10
C TRP A 99 2.23 -5.70 -17.17
N ASP A 100 3.42 -6.13 -17.56
CA ASP A 100 3.60 -7.10 -18.65
C ASP A 100 3.03 -8.49 -18.34
N GLU A 101 2.87 -8.81 -17.06
CA GLU A 101 2.27 -10.07 -16.62
C GLU A 101 0.74 -10.03 -16.62
N VAL A 102 0.12 -8.84 -16.53
CA VAL A 102 -1.33 -8.73 -16.27
C VAL A 102 -2.10 -7.87 -17.28
N LYS A 103 -1.44 -7.16 -18.18
CA LYS A 103 -2.07 -6.22 -19.15
C LYS A 103 -3.23 -6.83 -19.95
N ASP A 104 -3.17 -8.12 -20.26
CA ASP A 104 -4.21 -8.83 -21.02
C ASP A 104 -5.34 -9.40 -20.14
N VAL A 105 -5.22 -9.28 -18.81
CA VAL A 105 -6.16 -9.86 -17.84
C VAL A 105 -6.63 -8.87 -16.78
N LEU A 106 -6.55 -7.57 -17.03
CA LEU A 106 -6.88 -6.49 -16.08
C LEU A 106 -8.30 -6.59 -15.50
N ASN A 107 -9.22 -7.20 -16.21
CA ASN A 107 -10.61 -7.40 -15.79
C ASN A 107 -10.80 -8.63 -14.89
N LYS A 108 -9.78 -9.50 -14.73
CA LYS A 108 -9.86 -10.62 -13.80
C LYS A 108 -9.72 -10.12 -12.36
N LYS A 109 -10.29 -10.88 -11.42
CA LYS A 109 -10.22 -10.54 -9.99
C LYS A 109 -8.77 -10.50 -9.51
N GLY A 110 -8.44 -9.58 -8.60
CA GLY A 110 -7.11 -9.49 -8.00
C GLY A 110 -6.65 -10.78 -7.30
N THR A 111 -7.60 -11.57 -6.80
CA THR A 111 -7.35 -12.89 -6.17
C THR A 111 -6.95 -13.99 -7.16
N PHE A 112 -7.07 -13.77 -8.46
CA PHE A 112 -6.59 -14.68 -9.51
C PHE A 112 -5.06 -14.77 -9.56
N LEU A 113 -4.38 -13.73 -9.10
CA LEU A 113 -2.93 -13.59 -9.14
C LEU A 113 -2.22 -14.49 -8.11
N SER A 114 -0.95 -14.83 -8.37
CA SER A 114 -0.07 -15.49 -7.39
C SER A 114 0.17 -14.60 -6.16
N GLY A 115 0.67 -15.16 -5.05
CA GLY A 115 0.92 -14.39 -3.83
C GLY A 115 1.85 -13.19 -4.05
N GLY A 116 2.95 -13.36 -4.78
CA GLY A 116 3.88 -12.27 -5.10
C GLY A 116 3.27 -11.22 -6.03
N GLN A 117 2.45 -11.64 -7.02
CA GLN A 117 1.71 -10.71 -7.87
C GLN A 117 0.65 -9.94 -7.09
N GLN A 118 -0.06 -10.60 -6.16
CA GLN A 118 -1.03 -9.93 -5.27
C GLN A 118 -0.34 -8.89 -4.39
N GLN A 119 0.85 -9.18 -3.87
CA GLN A 119 1.61 -8.21 -3.07
C GLN A 119 2.02 -7.00 -3.90
N ARG A 120 2.55 -7.22 -5.11
CA ARG A 120 2.84 -6.11 -6.05
C ARG A 120 1.58 -5.31 -6.41
N LEU A 121 0.44 -5.98 -6.59
CA LEU A 121 -0.84 -5.30 -6.81
C LEU A 121 -1.24 -4.42 -5.60
N CYS A 122 -1.04 -4.89 -4.37
CA CYS A 122 -1.29 -4.11 -3.16
C CYS A 122 -0.36 -2.89 -3.05
N ILE A 123 0.91 -3.03 -3.48
CA ILE A 123 1.86 -1.91 -3.56
C ILE A 123 1.40 -0.92 -4.64
N ALA A 124 1.05 -1.39 -5.85
CA ALA A 124 0.53 -0.55 -6.94
C ALA A 124 -0.70 0.27 -6.49
N ARG A 125 -1.64 -0.38 -5.79
CA ARG A 125 -2.82 0.27 -5.21
C ARG A 125 -2.45 1.39 -4.24
N ALA A 126 -1.47 1.16 -3.37
CA ALA A 126 -1.02 2.15 -2.41
C ALA A 126 -0.32 3.33 -3.09
N LEU A 127 0.49 3.08 -4.12
CA LEU A 127 1.23 4.11 -4.87
C LEU A 127 0.33 4.91 -5.83
N ALA A 128 -0.77 4.35 -6.31
CA ALA A 128 -1.68 5.00 -7.27
C ALA A 128 -2.18 6.37 -6.77
N MET A 129 -2.35 6.52 -5.45
CA MET A 129 -2.76 7.77 -4.81
C MET A 129 -1.62 8.76 -4.60
N LYS A 130 -0.38 8.43 -5.03
CA LYS A 130 0.85 9.23 -4.85
C LYS A 130 1.03 9.68 -3.38
N PRO A 131 1.15 8.75 -2.43
CA PRO A 131 1.30 9.09 -1.02
C PRO A 131 2.68 9.73 -0.76
N ASP A 132 2.77 10.54 0.30
CA ASP A 132 4.06 11.08 0.78
C ASP A 132 4.91 10.00 1.46
N VAL A 133 4.24 9.05 2.12
CA VAL A 133 4.87 7.96 2.87
C VAL A 133 4.17 6.63 2.56
N LEU A 134 4.97 5.58 2.38
CA LEU A 134 4.51 4.21 2.24
C LEU A 134 4.97 3.38 3.43
N LEU A 135 4.02 2.91 4.24
CA LEU A 135 4.27 2.02 5.36
C LEU A 135 4.19 0.58 4.89
N MET A 136 5.16 -0.24 5.27
CA MET A 136 5.20 -1.66 4.90
C MET A 136 5.43 -2.54 6.13
N ASP A 137 4.46 -3.40 6.43
CA ASP A 137 4.52 -4.35 7.53
C ASP A 137 4.95 -5.71 6.99
N GLU A 138 6.24 -6.04 7.09
CA GLU A 138 6.84 -7.31 6.66
C GLU A 138 6.42 -7.76 5.24
N PRO A 139 6.58 -6.92 4.20
CA PRO A 139 5.95 -7.11 2.90
C PRO A 139 6.40 -8.37 2.14
N THR A 140 7.46 -9.05 2.60
CA THR A 140 8.05 -10.22 1.95
C THR A 140 7.92 -11.52 2.76
N SER A 141 7.50 -11.45 4.03
CA SER A 141 7.52 -12.61 4.95
C SER A 141 6.60 -13.77 4.54
N ALA A 142 5.58 -13.53 3.72
CA ALA A 142 4.65 -14.54 3.22
C ALA A 142 4.93 -14.97 1.77
N LEU A 143 6.08 -14.57 1.20
CA LEU A 143 6.43 -14.79 -0.20
C LEU A 143 7.54 -15.83 -0.35
N ASP A 144 7.57 -16.49 -1.52
CA ASP A 144 8.69 -17.32 -1.93
C ASP A 144 9.96 -16.48 -2.22
N PRO A 145 11.16 -17.08 -2.28
CA PRO A 145 12.41 -16.34 -2.46
C PRO A 145 12.48 -15.50 -3.74
N ILE A 146 11.84 -15.94 -4.83
CA ILE A 146 11.86 -15.23 -6.12
C ILE A 146 10.99 -13.99 -6.01
N ALA A 147 9.78 -14.13 -5.48
CA ALA A 147 8.87 -13.01 -5.25
C ALA A 147 9.45 -12.01 -4.23
N THR A 148 10.13 -12.49 -3.18
CA THR A 148 10.85 -11.66 -2.20
C THR A 148 11.89 -10.78 -2.90
N LYS A 149 12.74 -11.37 -3.74
CA LYS A 149 13.77 -10.63 -4.48
C LYS A 149 13.17 -9.53 -5.36
N HIS A 150 12.08 -9.82 -6.06
CA HIS A 150 11.38 -8.82 -6.89
C HIS A 150 10.84 -7.64 -6.05
N ILE A 151 10.32 -7.91 -4.84
CA ILE A 151 9.86 -6.83 -3.95
C ILE A 151 11.05 -6.03 -3.42
N GLU A 152 12.16 -6.65 -3.07
CA GLU A 152 13.37 -5.95 -2.59
C GLU A 152 13.95 -5.04 -3.67
N GLU A 153 14.07 -5.52 -4.91
CA GLU A 153 14.51 -4.72 -6.06
C GLU A 153 13.58 -3.53 -6.28
N LEU A 154 12.26 -3.77 -6.27
CA LEU A 154 11.24 -2.72 -6.36
C LEU A 154 11.39 -1.65 -5.27
N LEU A 155 11.63 -2.04 -4.02
CA LEU A 155 11.80 -1.09 -2.91
C LEU A 155 13.03 -0.19 -3.09
N VAL A 156 14.10 -0.72 -3.70
CA VAL A 156 15.29 0.08 -4.03
C VAL A 156 15.00 1.14 -5.09
N GLU A 157 14.11 0.87 -6.03
CA GLU A 157 13.67 1.84 -7.04
C GLU A 157 12.75 2.89 -6.41
N LEU A 158 11.73 2.45 -5.68
CA LEU A 158 10.70 3.30 -5.08
C LEU A 158 11.23 4.27 -4.02
N LYS A 159 12.32 3.99 -3.33
CA LYS A 159 12.89 4.90 -2.31
C LYS A 159 13.26 6.29 -2.82
N ASN A 160 13.41 6.43 -4.14
CA ASN A 160 13.71 7.72 -4.77
C ASN A 160 12.43 8.55 -5.06
N GLU A 161 11.25 7.92 -5.00
CA GLU A 161 9.97 8.54 -5.35
C GLU A 161 9.08 8.78 -4.13
N VAL A 162 9.17 7.92 -3.12
CA VAL A 162 8.33 7.97 -1.91
C VAL A 162 9.15 7.62 -0.67
N THR A 163 8.82 8.25 0.46
CA THR A 163 9.41 7.87 1.75
C THR A 163 8.87 6.51 2.19
N ILE A 164 9.75 5.54 2.42
CA ILE A 164 9.36 4.18 2.81
C ILE A 164 9.74 3.94 4.27
N LEU A 165 8.76 3.55 5.07
CA LEU A 165 8.96 3.01 6.41
C LEU A 165 8.60 1.53 6.41
N ILE A 166 9.61 0.67 6.53
CA ILE A 166 9.46 -0.77 6.48
C ILE A 166 9.77 -1.41 7.84
N VAL A 167 8.93 -2.33 8.26
CA VAL A 167 9.16 -3.21 9.39
C VAL A 167 9.55 -4.59 8.88
N THR A 168 10.66 -5.10 9.39
CA THR A 168 11.17 -6.45 9.10
C THR A 168 11.57 -7.15 10.40
N HIS A 169 11.68 -8.47 10.35
CA HIS A 169 12.25 -9.29 11.43
C HIS A 169 13.76 -9.14 11.53
#